data_5d99d5f9d36a554e20b9ed1ba5c9035c
#
_entry.id   5d99d5f9d36a554e20b9ed1ba5c9035c
#
_cell.length_a   1.000
_cell.length_b   1.000
_cell.length_c   1.000
_cell.angle_alpha   90.00
_cell.angle_beta   90.00
_cell.angle_gamma   90.00
#
_symmetry.space_group_name_H-M   'P 1'
#
loop_
_entity.id
_entity.type
_entity.pdbx_description
1 polymer ?
#
loop_
_entity_poly.entity_id
_entity_poly.type
_entity_poly.pdbx_seq_one_letter_code
_entity_poly.pdbx_strand_id
1 'polypeptide(L)'
;MWGHRIQFIHGSVLDEQTLKRVQARSATAIFTLSDQHATDPQKEDERNTVRLWSLHCYTVSHNVNIYTYNLSPSTAIYQKMAKEIICVREFKQYLLAMNCRCRGASTLLTNLLHQRSPMDQYHESWQAQYGKH
;
A
#
# COMPACT_ATOMS: atom_id res chain seq x y z
N MET A 1 -3.96 -19.93 6.28
CA MET A 1 -5.09 -19.98 7.22
C MET A 1 -5.72 -18.62 7.52
N TRP A 2 -5.83 -17.71 6.54
CA TRP A 2 -6.34 -16.34 6.71
C TRP A 2 -7.66 -16.09 5.96
N GLY A 3 -8.17 -17.06 5.19
CA GLY A 3 -9.27 -16.87 4.24
C GLY A 3 -10.60 -16.38 4.84
N HIS A 4 -10.88 -16.66 6.11
CA HIS A 4 -12.11 -16.20 6.79
C HIS A 4 -12.02 -14.76 7.34
N ARG A 5 -10.83 -14.12 7.25
CA ARG A 5 -10.64 -12.73 7.65
C ARG A 5 -10.60 -11.76 6.47
N ILE A 6 -10.68 -12.28 5.24
CA ILE A 6 -10.64 -11.50 4.01
C ILE A 6 -12.01 -11.57 3.35
N GLN A 7 -12.60 -10.41 3.10
CA GLN A 7 -13.87 -10.28 2.40
C GLN A 7 -13.66 -9.48 1.12
N PHE A 8 -14.01 -10.07 -0.02
CA PHE A 8 -13.98 -9.38 -1.32
C PHE A 8 -15.36 -8.79 -1.60
N ILE A 9 -15.41 -7.48 -1.84
CA ILE A 9 -16.64 -6.77 -2.19
C ILE A 9 -16.40 -6.06 -3.52
N HIS A 10 -17.21 -6.40 -4.52
CA HIS A 10 -17.19 -5.71 -5.80
C HIS A 10 -18.08 -4.47 -5.72
N GLY A 11 -17.54 -3.31 -6.14
CA GLY A 11 -18.26 -2.05 -6.14
C GLY A 11 -17.36 -0.85 -6.47
N SER A 12 -17.96 0.32 -6.59
CA SER A 12 -17.24 1.56 -6.82
C SER A 12 -17.04 2.33 -5.51
N VAL A 13 -15.85 2.88 -5.31
CA VAL A 13 -15.54 3.76 -4.17
C VAL A 13 -16.28 5.10 -4.28
N LEU A 14 -16.78 5.45 -5.46
CA LEU A 14 -17.58 6.66 -5.70
C LEU A 14 -19.06 6.48 -5.32
N ASP A 15 -19.47 5.25 -5.04
CA ASP A 15 -20.83 4.91 -4.66
C ASP A 15 -20.97 4.81 -3.14
N GLU A 16 -21.83 5.64 -2.58
CA GLU A 16 -22.09 5.68 -1.13
C GLU A 16 -22.64 4.36 -0.59
N GLN A 17 -23.46 3.65 -1.35
CA GLN A 17 -24.02 2.37 -0.93
C GLN A 17 -22.92 1.32 -0.76
N THR A 18 -21.94 1.33 -1.66
CA THR A 18 -20.76 0.47 -1.55
C THR A 18 -19.94 0.80 -0.32
N LEU A 19 -19.68 2.08 -0.05
CA LEU A 19 -18.95 2.53 1.14
C LEU A 19 -19.69 2.17 2.45
N LYS A 20 -21.00 2.20 2.45
CA LYS A 20 -21.84 1.74 3.56
C LYS A 20 -21.71 0.23 3.81
N ARG A 21 -21.75 -0.57 2.74
CA ARG A 21 -21.62 -2.04 2.82
C ARG A 21 -20.28 -2.47 3.40
N VAL A 22 -19.19 -1.79 3.06
CA VAL A 22 -17.85 -2.06 3.60
C VAL A 22 -17.61 -1.42 4.95
N GLN A 23 -18.57 -0.66 5.49
CA GLN A 23 -18.46 0.05 6.76
C GLN A 23 -17.22 0.96 6.82
N ALA A 24 -16.96 1.72 5.74
CA ALA A 24 -15.75 2.53 5.61
C ALA A 24 -15.58 3.55 6.75
N ARG A 25 -16.67 4.02 7.37
CA ARG A 25 -16.65 4.95 8.51
C ARG A 25 -16.10 4.35 9.81
N SER A 26 -16.17 3.03 9.96
CA SER A 26 -15.67 2.31 11.14
C SER A 26 -14.31 1.65 10.90
N ALA A 27 -13.72 1.88 9.73
CA ALA A 27 -12.42 1.32 9.39
C ALA A 27 -11.30 1.94 10.24
N THR A 28 -10.35 1.14 10.68
CA THR A 28 -9.13 1.61 11.36
C THR A 28 -8.21 2.35 10.40
N ALA A 29 -8.12 1.85 9.16
CA ALA A 29 -7.33 2.43 8.09
C ALA A 29 -7.92 2.06 6.72
N ILE A 30 -7.76 2.96 5.76
CA ILE A 30 -8.14 2.75 4.36
C ILE A 30 -6.91 2.95 3.49
N PHE A 31 -6.69 2.04 2.55
CA PHE A 31 -5.60 2.11 1.59
C PHE A 31 -6.16 2.27 0.17
N THR A 32 -5.73 3.31 -0.55
CA THR A 32 -6.03 3.48 -1.97
C THR A 32 -4.79 3.15 -2.79
N LEU A 33 -4.96 2.31 -3.80
CA LEU A 33 -3.85 1.78 -4.58
C LEU A 33 -4.03 2.12 -6.05
N SER A 34 -2.98 2.65 -6.69
CA SER A 34 -2.88 2.78 -8.13
C SER A 34 -2.41 1.46 -8.75
N ASP A 35 -2.94 1.11 -9.92
CA ASP A 35 -2.52 -0.09 -10.65
C ASP A 35 -1.12 0.10 -11.25
N GLN A 36 -0.17 -0.76 -10.83
CA GLN A 36 1.21 -0.72 -11.31
C GLN A 36 1.37 -1.06 -12.79
N HIS A 37 0.40 -1.80 -13.36
CA HIS A 37 0.41 -2.26 -14.74
C HIS A 37 -0.40 -1.34 -15.67
N ALA A 38 -0.90 -0.22 -15.17
CA ALA A 38 -1.64 0.75 -15.98
C ALA A 38 -0.78 1.26 -17.14
N THR A 39 -1.36 1.32 -18.32
CA THR A 39 -0.71 1.83 -19.54
C THR A 39 -0.28 3.29 -19.39
N ASP A 40 -1.09 4.09 -18.68
CA ASP A 40 -0.83 5.49 -18.36
C ASP A 40 -0.80 5.68 -16.83
N PRO A 41 0.39 5.72 -16.24
CA PRO A 41 0.55 5.87 -14.79
C PRO A 41 -0.02 7.17 -14.24
N GLN A 42 0.08 8.26 -14.99
CA GLN A 42 -0.40 9.56 -14.53
C GLN A 42 -1.92 9.57 -14.44
N LYS A 43 -2.59 9.06 -15.45
CA LYS A 43 -4.05 8.96 -15.50
C LYS A 43 -4.60 8.03 -14.41
N GLU A 44 -3.86 6.97 -14.07
CA GLU A 44 -4.27 6.09 -12.98
C GLU A 44 -4.09 6.77 -11.61
N ASP A 45 -3.03 7.52 -11.40
CA ASP A 45 -2.83 8.32 -10.18
C ASP A 45 -3.89 9.43 -10.04
N GLU A 46 -4.32 10.04 -11.14
CA GLU A 46 -5.44 10.99 -11.15
C GLU A 46 -6.74 10.32 -10.72
N ARG A 47 -7.04 9.13 -11.24
CA ARG A 47 -8.20 8.33 -10.82
C ARG A 47 -8.12 7.94 -9.35
N ASN A 48 -6.92 7.55 -8.89
CA ASN A 48 -6.69 7.24 -7.48
C ASN A 48 -6.92 8.48 -6.58
N THR A 49 -6.55 9.65 -7.07
CA THR A 49 -6.82 10.92 -6.38
C THR A 49 -8.33 11.17 -6.22
N VAL A 50 -9.12 10.93 -7.25
CA VAL A 50 -10.59 11.06 -7.18
C VAL A 50 -11.20 10.05 -6.19
N ARG A 51 -10.70 8.80 -6.18
CA ARG A 51 -11.10 7.78 -5.19
C ARG A 51 -10.79 8.23 -3.77
N LEU A 52 -9.58 8.76 -3.55
CA LEU A 52 -9.15 9.29 -2.25
C LEU A 52 -10.05 10.43 -1.79
N TRP A 53 -10.40 11.35 -2.67
CA TRP A 53 -11.29 12.47 -2.34
C TRP A 53 -12.68 11.99 -1.92
N SER A 54 -13.25 11.05 -2.65
CA SER A 54 -14.55 10.44 -2.31
C SER A 54 -14.51 9.81 -0.91
N LEU A 55 -13.48 9.02 -0.62
CA LEU A 55 -13.28 8.40 0.69
C LEU A 55 -13.12 9.43 1.80
N HIS A 56 -12.31 10.46 1.57
CA HIS A 56 -12.12 11.53 2.54
C HIS A 56 -13.43 12.25 2.87
N CYS A 57 -14.19 12.66 1.84
CA CYS A 57 -15.49 13.30 2.05
C CYS A 57 -16.46 12.41 2.83
N TYR A 58 -16.44 11.10 2.57
CA TYR A 58 -17.32 10.16 3.25
C TYR A 58 -16.92 9.88 4.71
N THR A 59 -15.64 9.94 5.02
CA THR A 59 -15.08 9.55 6.34
C THR A 59 -14.63 10.71 7.20
N VAL A 60 -14.69 11.96 6.72
CA VAL A 60 -14.16 13.15 7.39
C VAL A 60 -14.67 13.31 8.85
N SER A 61 -15.92 12.94 9.13
CA SER A 61 -16.51 13.03 10.46
C SER A 61 -16.06 11.92 11.43
N HIS A 62 -15.35 10.89 10.94
CA HIS A 62 -15.02 9.67 11.70
C HIS A 62 -13.52 9.51 11.95
N ASN A 63 -12.70 10.47 11.54
CA ASN A 63 -11.25 10.50 11.74
C ASN A 63 -10.52 9.18 11.28
N VAL A 64 -10.94 8.62 10.15
CA VAL A 64 -10.34 7.42 9.59
C VAL A 64 -9.02 7.75 8.90
N ASN A 65 -7.96 6.99 9.19
CA ASN A 65 -6.67 7.19 8.55
C ASN A 65 -6.70 6.67 7.12
N ILE A 66 -6.41 7.53 6.13
CA ILE A 66 -6.36 7.14 4.72
C ILE A 66 -4.90 7.20 4.25
N TYR A 67 -4.44 6.13 3.65
CA TYR A 67 -3.12 5.98 3.05
C TYR A 67 -3.26 5.82 1.55
N THR A 68 -2.44 6.50 0.78
CA THR A 68 -2.48 6.41 -0.68
C THR A 68 -1.15 5.94 -1.25
N TYR A 69 -1.24 5.15 -2.29
CA TYR A 69 -0.12 4.58 -3.01
C TYR A 69 -0.18 5.04 -4.46
N ASN A 70 0.83 5.80 -4.89
CA ASN A 70 0.94 6.38 -6.22
C ASN A 70 2.14 5.81 -6.98
N LEU A 71 2.06 5.90 -8.30
CA LEU A 71 3.16 5.54 -9.19
C LEU A 71 4.12 6.72 -9.39
N SER A 72 3.59 7.96 -9.44
CA SER A 72 4.34 9.19 -9.71
C SER A 72 4.13 10.25 -8.62
N PRO A 73 5.13 11.08 -8.32
CA PRO A 73 5.00 12.14 -7.32
C PRO A 73 4.16 13.33 -7.79
N SER A 74 3.87 13.46 -9.10
CA SER A 74 3.20 14.62 -9.69
C SER A 74 1.82 14.91 -9.11
N THR A 75 1.08 13.87 -8.72
CA THR A 75 -0.28 13.97 -8.15
C THR A 75 -0.31 14.13 -6.64
N ALA A 76 0.81 13.95 -5.96
CA ALA A 76 0.90 14.00 -4.49
C ALA A 76 0.41 15.35 -3.91
N ILE A 77 0.61 16.44 -4.64
CA ILE A 77 0.17 17.79 -4.21
C ILE A 77 -1.35 17.88 -4.00
N TYR A 78 -2.12 17.09 -4.74
CA TYR A 78 -3.59 17.06 -4.66
C TYR A 78 -4.12 16.06 -3.64
N GLN A 79 -3.24 15.31 -2.97
CA GLN A 79 -3.59 14.21 -2.06
C GLN A 79 -3.24 14.51 -0.59
N LYS A 80 -3.05 15.78 -0.23
CA LYS A 80 -2.68 16.23 1.13
C LYS A 80 -3.66 15.82 2.23
N MET A 81 -4.86 15.36 1.88
CA MET A 81 -5.83 14.82 2.82
C MET A 81 -5.53 13.39 3.26
N ALA A 82 -4.67 12.67 2.54
CA ALA A 82 -4.18 11.38 3.00
C ALA A 82 -3.22 11.58 4.18
N LYS A 83 -3.24 10.68 5.13
CA LYS A 83 -2.31 10.69 6.26
C LYS A 83 -0.87 10.47 5.80
N GLU A 84 -0.68 9.56 4.86
CA GLU A 84 0.60 9.26 4.24
C GLU A 84 0.43 9.00 2.74
N ILE A 85 1.38 9.49 1.97
CA ILE A 85 1.44 9.30 0.52
C ILE A 85 2.71 8.52 0.21
N ILE A 86 2.56 7.32 -0.35
CA ILE A 86 3.68 6.47 -0.75
C ILE A 86 3.83 6.53 -2.27
N CYS A 87 4.91 7.14 -2.77
CA CYS A 87 5.25 7.15 -4.18
C CYS A 87 6.27 6.05 -4.49
N VAL A 88 5.88 5.07 -5.28
CA VAL A 88 6.71 3.88 -5.56
C VAL A 88 7.97 4.24 -6.35
N ARG A 89 7.85 5.13 -7.33
CA ARG A 89 9.02 5.53 -8.14
C ARG A 89 10.05 6.25 -7.30
N GLU A 90 9.65 7.19 -6.46
CA GLU A 90 10.56 7.88 -5.53
C GLU A 90 11.20 6.90 -4.56
N PHE A 91 10.40 6.01 -3.97
CA PHE A 91 10.91 5.01 -3.03
C PHE A 91 11.97 4.10 -3.66
N LYS A 92 11.72 3.60 -4.89
CA LYS A 92 12.70 2.79 -5.63
C LYS A 92 13.99 3.55 -5.93
N GLN A 93 13.88 4.81 -6.36
CA GLN A 93 15.03 5.68 -6.63
C GLN A 93 15.83 5.98 -5.36
N TYR A 94 15.13 6.24 -4.26
CA TYR A 94 15.75 6.46 -2.96
C TYR A 94 16.53 5.24 -2.47
N LEU A 95 15.93 4.04 -2.57
CA LEU A 95 16.64 2.79 -2.23
C LEU A 95 17.89 2.58 -3.09
N LEU A 96 17.80 2.88 -4.39
CA LEU A 96 18.95 2.80 -5.29
C LEU A 96 20.06 3.78 -4.87
N ALA A 97 19.71 5.02 -4.61
CA ALA A 97 20.65 6.05 -4.15
C ALA A 97 21.29 5.69 -2.81
N MET A 98 20.51 5.14 -1.88
CA MET A 98 21.03 4.65 -0.60
C MET A 98 22.08 3.54 -0.78
N ASN A 99 21.84 2.61 -1.71
CA ASN A 99 22.81 1.54 -2.00
C ASN A 99 24.11 2.06 -2.58
N CYS A 100 24.11 3.19 -3.30
CA CYS A 100 25.33 3.84 -3.77
C CYS A 100 26.19 4.39 -2.63
N ARG A 101 25.55 4.86 -1.55
CA ARG A 101 26.24 5.41 -0.37
C ARG A 101 26.59 4.34 0.67
N CYS A 102 25.68 3.40 0.88
CA CYS A 102 25.81 2.33 1.86
C CYS A 102 25.43 1.00 1.20
N ARG A 103 26.43 0.20 0.84
CA ARG A 103 26.23 -1.10 0.22
C ARG A 103 25.41 -2.02 1.13
N GLY A 104 24.34 -2.60 0.60
CA GLY A 104 23.47 -3.50 1.34
C GLY A 104 22.33 -2.83 2.13
N ALA A 105 22.16 -1.51 2.02
CA ALA A 105 21.07 -0.81 2.71
C ALA A 105 19.68 -1.33 2.30
N SER A 106 19.44 -1.60 1.02
CA SER A 106 18.17 -2.17 0.57
C SER A 106 17.96 -3.59 1.08
N THR A 107 19.01 -4.41 1.14
CA THR A 107 18.94 -5.78 1.68
C THR A 107 18.59 -5.76 3.16
N LEU A 108 19.21 -4.86 3.93
CA LEU A 108 18.89 -4.68 5.34
C LEU A 108 17.42 -4.30 5.54
N LEU A 109 16.93 -3.29 4.81
CA LEU A 109 15.52 -2.88 4.88
C LEU A 109 14.56 -4.00 4.48
N THR A 110 14.87 -4.72 3.40
CA THR A 110 14.06 -5.87 2.96
C THR A 110 14.01 -6.96 4.02
N ASN A 111 15.13 -7.27 4.66
CA ASN A 111 15.18 -8.27 5.72
C ASN A 111 14.43 -7.84 6.98
N LEU A 112 14.46 -6.55 7.32
CA LEU A 112 13.70 -6.01 8.45
C LEU A 112 12.18 -6.05 8.21
N LEU A 113 11.75 -5.85 6.95
CA LEU A 113 10.34 -5.88 6.57
C LEU A 113 9.83 -7.31 6.34
N HIS A 114 10.71 -8.26 6.07
CA HIS A 114 10.33 -9.65 5.81
C HIS A 114 10.11 -10.39 7.12
N GLN A 115 8.86 -10.51 7.52
CA GLN A 115 8.49 -11.46 8.59
C GLN A 115 8.54 -12.87 8.03
N ARG A 116 9.58 -13.62 8.35
CA ARG A 116 9.62 -15.05 8.06
C ARG A 116 8.72 -15.78 9.06
N SER A 117 7.73 -16.50 8.55
CA SER A 117 6.96 -17.43 9.38
C SER A 117 7.89 -18.60 9.76
N PRO A 118 8.02 -18.92 11.05
CA PRO A 118 8.84 -20.07 11.49
C PRO A 118 8.27 -21.43 11.06
N MET A 119 7.11 -21.45 10.39
CA MET A 119 6.43 -22.69 9.98
C MET A 119 6.66 -23.07 8.50
N ASP A 120 7.45 -22.34 7.75
CA ASP A 120 7.77 -22.74 6.39
C ASP A 120 8.65 -24.01 6.42
N GLN A 121 8.11 -25.11 5.92
CA GLN A 121 8.87 -26.35 5.73
C GLN A 121 9.93 -26.09 4.65
N TYR A 122 11.16 -26.01 5.08
CA TYR A 122 12.28 -25.82 4.18
C TYR A 122 12.59 -27.11 3.45
N HIS A 123 12.43 -27.13 2.13
CA HIS A 123 12.73 -28.29 1.31
C HIS A 123 14.24 -28.44 1.01
N GLU A 124 15.03 -27.40 1.22
CA GLU A 124 16.47 -27.40 0.94
C GLU A 124 17.30 -27.09 2.19
N SER A 125 18.46 -27.75 2.30
CA SER A 125 19.35 -27.66 3.45
C SER A 125 19.84 -26.25 3.78
N TRP A 126 20.06 -25.40 2.75
CA TRP A 126 20.48 -24.02 2.94
C TRP A 126 19.35 -23.14 3.51
N GLN A 127 18.09 -23.42 3.17
CA GLN A 127 16.94 -22.74 3.73
C GLN A 127 16.80 -23.01 5.23
N ALA A 128 17.10 -24.24 5.66
CA ALA A 128 17.09 -24.62 7.07
C ALA A 128 18.17 -23.91 7.89
N GLN A 129 19.31 -23.59 7.29
CA GLN A 129 20.39 -22.84 7.95
C GLN A 129 20.00 -21.38 8.22
N TYR A 130 19.32 -20.71 7.29
CA TYR A 130 18.93 -19.31 7.41
C TYR A 130 17.61 -19.10 8.18
N GLY A 131 16.85 -20.15 8.42
CA GLY A 131 15.58 -20.09 9.15
C GLY A 131 15.67 -20.28 10.67
N LYS A 132 16.87 -20.52 11.22
CA LYS A 132 17.10 -20.76 12.65
C LYS A 132 17.54 -19.52 13.44
N HIS A 133 17.53 -18.34 12.83
CA HIS A 133 17.92 -17.08 13.51
C HIS A 133 16.80 -16.08 13.54
#